data_ee9d24fdee510470e61367408253ad38
#
_entry.id   ee9d24fdee510470e61367408253ad38
#
_cell.length_a   1.000
_cell.length_b   1.000
_cell.length_c   1.000
_cell.angle_alpha   90.00
_cell.angle_beta   90.00
_cell.angle_gamma   90.00
#
_symmetry.space_group_name_H-M   'P 1'
#
loop_
_entity.id
_entity.type
_entity.pdbx_description
1 polymer ?
#
loop_
_entity_poly.entity_id
_entity_poly.type
_entity_poly.pdbx_seq_one_letter_code
_entity_poly.pdbx_strand_id
1 'polypeptide(L)'
;LIDGLKLNTTSFDIYRGIMEGITYSLKENMDILSAAGYSTRTIRSTGGGANSAIWSQIKADVFSSQIEIVSGNEAGTVGAAIIAGVGTGAFDSYREAADTLVKISAVYEPLNKYKDIYDHNYQRFRELRENNLFS
;
A
#
# COMPACT_ATOMS: atom_id res chain seq x y z
N LEU A 1 5.51 17.19 -9.45
CA LEU A 1 4.48 17.72 -10.35
C LEU A 1 3.10 17.57 -9.72
N ILE A 2 2.27 18.58 -9.75
CA ILE A 2 0.84 18.53 -9.43
C ILE A 2 0.12 18.91 -10.72
N ASP A 3 -0.79 18.03 -11.18
CA ASP A 3 -1.55 18.25 -12.41
C ASP A 3 -3.04 18.34 -12.12
N GLY A 4 -3.79 19.01 -13.00
CA GLY A 4 -5.24 19.08 -12.94
C GLY A 4 -5.82 20.06 -11.91
N LEU A 5 -5.04 21.03 -11.41
CA LEU A 5 -5.55 22.07 -10.51
C LEU A 5 -6.64 22.91 -11.20
N LYS A 6 -7.73 23.19 -10.48
CA LYS A 6 -8.86 24.02 -10.91
C LYS A 6 -9.08 25.15 -9.90
N LEU A 7 -9.84 26.17 -10.28
CA LEU A 7 -10.15 27.30 -9.40
C LEU A 7 -10.87 26.90 -8.10
N ASN A 8 -11.59 25.79 -8.12
CA ASN A 8 -12.29 25.23 -6.95
C ASN A 8 -11.51 24.10 -6.24
N THR A 9 -10.24 23.87 -6.60
CA THR A 9 -9.40 22.90 -5.91
C THR A 9 -9.13 23.34 -4.48
N THR A 10 -9.40 22.46 -3.53
CA THR A 10 -9.19 22.68 -2.11
C THR A 10 -7.88 22.07 -1.61
N SER A 11 -7.45 22.45 -0.41
CA SER A 11 -6.31 21.82 0.24
C SER A 11 -6.53 20.31 0.49
N PHE A 12 -7.78 19.88 0.72
CA PHE A 12 -8.13 18.47 0.88
C PHE A 12 -7.95 17.69 -0.42
N ASP A 13 -8.29 18.28 -1.57
CA ASP A 13 -8.08 17.67 -2.89
C ASP A 13 -6.59 17.46 -3.16
N ILE A 14 -5.77 18.46 -2.82
CA ILE A 14 -4.31 18.38 -2.96
C ILE A 14 -3.75 17.27 -2.06
N TYR A 15 -4.19 17.21 -0.79
CA TYR A 15 -3.75 16.21 0.16
C TYR A 15 -4.12 14.79 -0.30
N ARG A 16 -5.34 14.62 -0.81
CA ARG A 16 -5.79 13.38 -1.40
C ARG A 16 -4.95 12.99 -2.63
N GLY A 17 -4.72 13.95 -3.53
CA GLY A 17 -3.89 13.74 -4.73
C GLY A 17 -2.45 13.29 -4.40
N ILE A 18 -1.86 13.82 -3.31
CA ILE A 18 -0.55 13.37 -2.82
C ILE A 18 -0.61 11.89 -2.37
N MET A 19 -1.61 11.51 -1.58
CA MET A 19 -1.77 10.11 -1.14
C MET A 19 -2.00 9.17 -2.33
N GLU A 20 -2.81 9.57 -3.30
CA GLU A 20 -3.07 8.81 -4.52
C GLU A 20 -1.79 8.68 -5.37
N GLY A 21 -1.05 9.77 -5.58
CA GLY A 21 0.20 9.76 -6.36
C GLY A 21 1.28 8.85 -5.75
N ILE A 22 1.45 8.86 -4.42
CA ILE A 22 2.34 7.93 -3.73
C ILE A 22 1.85 6.48 -3.93
N THR A 23 0.54 6.27 -3.86
CA THR A 23 -0.04 4.93 -4.04
C THR A 23 0.12 4.42 -5.46
N TYR A 24 0.02 5.29 -6.48
CA TYR A 24 0.31 4.93 -7.88
C TYR A 24 1.77 4.53 -8.10
N SER A 25 2.73 5.23 -7.47
CA SER A 25 4.14 4.82 -7.51
C SER A 25 4.36 3.44 -6.89
N LEU A 26 3.65 3.12 -5.80
CA LEU A 26 3.69 1.78 -5.22
C LEU A 26 3.02 0.74 -6.13
N LYS A 27 1.93 1.11 -6.81
CA LYS A 27 1.27 0.22 -7.77
C LYS A 27 2.20 -0.19 -8.93
N GLU A 28 3.03 0.70 -9.42
CA GLU A 28 4.02 0.36 -10.46
C GLU A 28 4.98 -0.75 -9.99
N ASN A 29 5.44 -0.69 -8.73
CA ASN A 29 6.26 -1.78 -8.17
C ASN A 29 5.48 -3.10 -8.08
N MET A 30 4.18 -3.04 -7.74
CA MET A 30 3.31 -4.22 -7.74
C MET A 30 3.11 -4.79 -9.14
N ASP A 31 2.96 -3.93 -10.15
CA ASP A 31 2.82 -4.34 -11.54
C ASP A 31 4.11 -5.05 -12.04
N ILE A 32 5.29 -4.57 -11.65
CA ILE A 32 6.58 -5.24 -11.94
C ILE A 32 6.64 -6.63 -11.29
N LEU A 33 6.24 -6.74 -10.03
CA LEU A 33 6.19 -8.04 -9.34
C LEU A 33 5.18 -8.99 -10.00
N SER A 34 4.03 -8.47 -10.42
CA SER A 34 3.02 -9.25 -11.14
C SER A 34 3.53 -9.76 -12.48
N ALA A 35 4.25 -8.91 -13.23
CA ALA A 35 4.89 -9.30 -14.49
C ALA A 35 5.98 -10.37 -14.29
N ALA A 36 6.62 -10.41 -13.12
CA ALA A 36 7.56 -11.45 -12.72
C ALA A 36 6.88 -12.73 -12.20
N GLY A 37 5.56 -12.82 -12.28
CA GLY A 37 4.79 -14.01 -11.88
C GLY A 37 4.35 -14.04 -10.40
N TYR A 38 4.61 -12.97 -9.64
CA TYR A 38 4.14 -12.86 -8.25
C TYR A 38 2.75 -12.21 -8.21
N SER A 39 1.75 -12.93 -7.76
CA SER A 39 0.42 -12.38 -7.51
C SER A 39 0.13 -12.33 -6.02
N THR A 40 -0.46 -11.23 -5.55
CA THR A 40 -0.92 -11.13 -4.16
C THR A 40 -2.35 -10.63 -4.13
N ARG A 41 -3.17 -11.23 -3.25
CA ARG A 41 -4.54 -10.77 -2.98
C ARG A 41 -4.62 -9.92 -1.71
N THR A 42 -3.61 -10.06 -0.86
CA THR A 42 -3.56 -9.38 0.44
C THR A 42 -2.22 -8.69 0.60
N ILE A 43 -2.25 -7.44 0.98
CA ILE A 43 -1.07 -6.62 1.24
C ILE A 43 -1.09 -6.20 2.70
N ARG A 44 -0.04 -6.51 3.44
CA ARG A 44 0.13 -6.04 4.82
C ARG A 44 0.80 -4.68 4.83
N SER A 45 0.14 -3.72 5.49
CA SER A 45 0.61 -2.34 5.63
C SER A 45 0.97 -2.06 7.10
N THR A 46 2.11 -1.41 7.29
CA THR A 46 2.63 -1.02 8.60
C THR A 46 3.23 0.38 8.56
N GLY A 47 3.57 0.94 9.70
CA GLY A 47 4.16 2.27 9.83
C GLY A 47 3.14 3.40 9.80
N GLY A 48 3.62 4.66 9.78
CA GLY A 48 2.78 5.85 9.93
C GLY A 48 1.64 5.97 8.92
N GLY A 49 1.89 5.61 7.66
CA GLY A 49 0.87 5.64 6.61
C GLY A 49 -0.24 4.59 6.75
N ALA A 50 -0.04 3.57 7.57
CA ALA A 50 -1.05 2.56 7.88
C ALA A 50 -2.10 3.07 8.89
N ASN A 51 -1.76 4.09 9.69
CA ASN A 51 -2.66 4.68 10.69
C ASN A 51 -3.77 5.54 10.07
N SER A 52 -3.68 5.87 8.77
CA SER A 52 -4.71 6.62 8.06
C SER A 52 -5.72 5.68 7.42
N ALA A 53 -6.95 5.63 7.94
CA ALA A 53 -8.04 4.85 7.38
C ALA A 53 -8.35 5.25 5.92
N ILE A 54 -8.32 6.56 5.64
CA ILE A 54 -8.56 7.09 4.28
C ILE A 54 -7.48 6.59 3.32
N TRP A 55 -6.20 6.69 3.70
CA TRP A 55 -5.11 6.24 2.83
C TRP A 55 -5.08 4.72 2.67
N SER A 56 -5.44 3.97 3.71
CA SER A 56 -5.55 2.52 3.64
C SER A 56 -6.66 2.07 2.68
N GLN A 57 -7.81 2.79 2.66
CA GLN A 57 -8.85 2.55 1.68
C GLN A 57 -8.40 2.92 0.25
N ILE A 58 -7.71 4.06 0.05
CA ILE A 58 -7.14 4.43 -1.26
C ILE A 58 -6.19 3.32 -1.75
N LYS A 59 -5.34 2.78 -0.89
CA LYS A 59 -4.46 1.66 -1.25
C LYS A 59 -5.25 0.43 -1.69
N ALA A 60 -6.30 0.05 -0.94
CA ALA A 60 -7.13 -1.09 -1.30
C ALA A 60 -7.77 -0.92 -2.67
N ASP A 61 -8.34 0.25 -2.93
CA ASP A 61 -9.03 0.58 -4.19
C ASP A 61 -8.05 0.61 -5.38
N VAL A 62 -6.90 1.28 -5.22
CA VAL A 62 -5.87 1.42 -6.28
C VAL A 62 -5.21 0.08 -6.60
N PHE A 63 -4.90 -0.73 -5.59
CA PHE A 63 -4.26 -2.03 -5.82
C PHE A 63 -5.25 -3.12 -6.21
N SER A 64 -6.57 -2.86 -6.08
CA SER A 64 -7.61 -3.88 -6.20
C SER A 64 -7.32 -5.12 -5.35
N SER A 65 -6.81 -4.89 -4.14
CA SER A 65 -6.34 -5.92 -3.21
C SER A 65 -6.72 -5.57 -1.78
N GLN A 66 -6.93 -6.60 -0.96
CA GLN A 66 -7.17 -6.43 0.46
C GLN A 66 -5.93 -5.82 1.15
N ILE A 67 -6.13 -4.82 1.99
CA ILE A 67 -5.08 -4.21 2.83
C ILE A 67 -5.31 -4.61 4.28
N GLU A 68 -4.39 -5.33 4.86
CA GLU A 68 -4.34 -5.67 6.28
C GLU A 68 -3.42 -4.70 7.01
N ILE A 69 -3.92 -4.05 8.06
CA ILE A 69 -3.12 -3.17 8.91
C ILE A 69 -2.53 -3.98 10.05
N VAL A 70 -1.21 -4.04 10.08
CA VAL A 70 -0.48 -4.69 11.17
C VAL A 70 -0.51 -3.79 12.41
N SER A 71 -0.89 -4.39 13.55
CA SER A 71 -0.90 -3.68 14.84
C SER A 71 0.50 -3.27 15.26
N GLY A 72 0.60 -2.06 15.81
CA GLY A 72 1.87 -1.51 16.30
C GLY A 72 2.72 -0.90 15.18
N ASN A 73 3.54 0.08 15.58
CA ASN A 73 4.43 0.80 14.66
C ASN A 73 5.82 0.15 14.55
N GLU A 74 6.05 -0.96 15.25
CA GLU A 74 7.35 -1.57 15.49
C GLU A 74 7.57 -2.86 14.66
N ALA A 75 7.22 -2.81 13.37
CA ALA A 75 7.36 -3.98 12.49
C ALA A 75 8.80 -4.54 12.46
N GLY A 76 9.82 -3.65 12.57
CA GLY A 76 11.21 -4.05 12.67
C GLY A 76 11.51 -4.87 13.93
N THR A 77 10.98 -4.43 15.07
CA THR A 77 11.12 -5.13 16.35
C THR A 77 10.43 -6.49 16.33
N VAL A 78 9.22 -6.57 15.77
CA VAL A 78 8.51 -7.84 15.59
C VAL A 78 9.30 -8.78 14.66
N GLY A 79 9.84 -8.26 13.55
CA GLY A 79 10.69 -9.03 12.66
C GLY A 79 11.95 -9.59 13.35
N ALA A 80 12.63 -8.74 14.15
CA ALA A 80 13.77 -9.19 14.93
C ALA A 80 13.39 -10.26 15.97
N ALA A 81 12.25 -10.11 16.65
CA ALA A 81 11.73 -11.10 17.59
C ALA A 81 11.41 -12.44 16.90
N ILE A 82 10.85 -12.41 15.69
CA ILE A 82 10.60 -13.62 14.88
C ILE A 82 11.92 -14.35 14.59
N ILE A 83 12.95 -13.62 14.10
CA ILE A 83 14.25 -14.19 13.77
C ILE A 83 14.90 -14.79 15.03
N ALA A 84 14.92 -14.05 16.13
CA ALA A 84 15.51 -14.52 17.39
C ALA A 84 14.74 -15.74 17.95
N GLY A 85 13.41 -15.71 17.90
CA GLY A 85 12.56 -16.80 18.40
C GLY A 85 12.79 -18.11 17.66
N VAL A 86 12.93 -18.07 16.34
CA VAL A 86 13.28 -19.26 15.55
C VAL A 86 14.74 -19.69 15.81
N GLY A 87 15.67 -18.73 15.87
CA GLY A 87 17.09 -19.03 16.12
C GLY A 87 17.37 -19.65 17.50
N THR A 88 16.53 -19.36 18.49
CA THR A 88 16.64 -19.93 19.86
C THR A 88 15.78 -21.18 20.05
N GLY A 89 15.02 -21.59 19.05
CA GLY A 89 14.09 -22.75 19.15
C GLY A 89 12.80 -22.46 19.95
N ALA A 90 12.47 -21.18 20.17
CA ALA A 90 11.19 -20.79 20.79
C ALA A 90 10.01 -20.96 19.84
N PHE A 91 10.26 -20.98 18.54
CA PHE A 91 9.30 -21.31 17.49
C PHE A 91 9.94 -22.31 16.52
N ASP A 92 9.12 -23.25 16.02
CA ASP A 92 9.59 -24.27 15.07
C ASP A 92 9.81 -23.72 13.65
N SER A 93 9.17 -22.59 13.31
CA SER A 93 9.28 -21.98 11.99
C SER A 93 9.00 -20.48 12.01
N TYR A 94 9.50 -19.77 10.96
CA TYR A 94 9.17 -18.37 10.74
C TYR A 94 7.67 -18.12 10.55
N ARG A 95 6.96 -19.09 9.98
CA ARG A 95 5.50 -19.02 9.78
C ARG A 95 4.79 -19.03 11.11
N GLU A 96 5.08 -19.97 11.97
CA GLU A 96 4.51 -20.08 13.30
C GLU A 96 4.77 -18.80 14.13
N ALA A 97 6.01 -18.35 14.14
CA ALA A 97 6.38 -17.10 14.82
C ALA A 97 5.60 -15.90 14.28
N ALA A 98 5.48 -15.76 12.95
CA ALA A 98 4.71 -14.69 12.34
C ALA A 98 3.21 -14.77 12.67
N ASP A 99 2.60 -15.96 12.60
CA ASP A 99 1.18 -16.17 12.91
C ASP A 99 0.89 -15.86 14.40
N THR A 100 1.88 -16.07 15.27
CA THR A 100 1.78 -15.77 16.70
C THR A 100 1.97 -14.30 17.02
N LEU A 101 2.97 -13.66 16.43
CA LEU A 101 3.43 -12.31 16.81
C LEU A 101 2.80 -11.18 15.99
N VAL A 102 2.42 -11.44 14.75
CA VAL A 102 1.81 -10.42 13.88
C VAL A 102 0.31 -10.37 14.14
N LYS A 103 -0.17 -9.23 14.60
CA LYS A 103 -1.60 -8.99 14.84
C LYS A 103 -2.13 -8.01 13.79
N ILE A 104 -3.32 -8.31 13.28
CA ILE A 104 -4.03 -7.43 12.35
C ILE A 104 -5.03 -6.59 13.14
N SER A 105 -4.98 -5.27 12.99
CA SER A 105 -5.86 -4.32 13.68
C SER A 105 -7.04 -3.86 12.84
N ALA A 106 -6.89 -3.85 11.50
CA ALA A 106 -7.95 -3.47 10.57
C ALA A 106 -7.72 -4.12 9.21
N VAL A 107 -8.81 -4.25 8.46
CA VAL A 107 -8.81 -4.78 7.09
C VAL A 107 -9.63 -3.83 6.21
N TYR A 108 -9.10 -3.51 5.04
CA TYR A 108 -9.75 -2.68 4.03
C TYR A 108 -9.90 -3.48 2.74
N GLU A 109 -11.15 -3.64 2.29
CA GLU A 109 -11.47 -4.29 1.02
C GLU A 109 -11.60 -3.24 -0.09
N PRO A 110 -11.21 -3.57 -1.34
CA PRO A 110 -11.39 -2.67 -2.47
C PRO A 110 -12.86 -2.41 -2.76
N LEU A 111 -13.21 -1.15 -3.04
CA LEU A 111 -14.54 -0.72 -3.41
C LEU A 111 -14.67 -0.70 -4.94
N ASN A 112 -15.28 -1.71 -5.52
CA ASN A 112 -15.38 -1.90 -6.98
C ASN A 112 -15.96 -0.68 -7.72
N LYS A 113 -16.81 0.13 -7.07
CA LYS A 113 -17.41 1.34 -7.66
C LYS A 113 -16.39 2.43 -8.05
N TYR A 114 -15.18 2.39 -7.50
CA TYR A 114 -14.12 3.37 -7.80
C TYR A 114 -13.05 2.83 -8.74
N LYS A 115 -13.13 1.56 -9.12
CA LYS A 115 -12.09 0.88 -9.89
C LYS A 115 -11.76 1.62 -11.20
N ASP A 116 -12.76 1.92 -12.01
CA ASP A 116 -12.54 2.55 -13.33
C ASP A 116 -11.93 3.96 -13.19
N ILE A 117 -12.29 4.70 -12.14
CA ILE A 117 -11.73 6.03 -11.85
C ILE A 117 -10.24 5.89 -11.49
N TYR A 118 -9.88 4.96 -10.62
CA TYR A 118 -8.49 4.75 -10.22
C TYR A 118 -7.64 4.17 -11.34
N ASP A 119 -8.18 3.28 -12.15
CA ASP A 119 -7.48 2.75 -13.32
C ASP A 119 -7.18 3.87 -14.33
N HIS A 120 -8.16 4.73 -14.62
CA HIS A 120 -7.96 5.89 -15.49
C HIS A 120 -6.91 6.86 -14.93
N ASN A 121 -7.00 7.21 -13.66
CA ASN A 121 -6.07 8.13 -13.01
C ASN A 121 -4.64 7.54 -12.93
N TYR A 122 -4.52 6.23 -12.76
CA TYR A 122 -3.23 5.54 -12.78
C TYR A 122 -2.56 5.61 -14.15
N GLN A 123 -3.33 5.40 -15.24
CA GLN A 123 -2.79 5.54 -16.60
C GLN A 123 -2.31 6.98 -16.84
N ARG A 124 -3.11 7.98 -16.46
CA ARG A 124 -2.70 9.39 -16.55
C ARG A 124 -1.44 9.71 -15.74
N PHE A 125 -1.31 9.15 -14.52
CA PHE A 125 -0.12 9.28 -13.70
C PHE A 125 1.13 8.75 -14.43
N ARG A 126 1.04 7.60 -15.08
CA ARG A 126 2.14 7.00 -15.85
C ARG A 126 2.52 7.89 -17.04
N GLU A 127 1.57 8.35 -17.82
CA GLU A 127 1.81 9.26 -18.96
C GLU A 127 2.51 10.57 -18.53
N LEU A 128 2.04 11.19 -17.45
CA LEU A 128 2.66 12.39 -16.91
C LEU A 128 4.10 12.17 -16.44
N ARG A 129 4.38 11.01 -15.85
CA ARG A 129 5.72 10.66 -15.40
C ARG A 129 6.66 10.43 -16.60
N GLU A 130 6.23 9.68 -17.59
CA GLU A 130 7.00 9.40 -18.79
C GLU A 130 7.34 10.70 -19.54
N ASN A 131 6.39 11.60 -19.71
CA ASN A 131 6.61 12.89 -20.37
C ASN A 131 7.55 13.83 -19.59
N ASN A 132 7.67 13.70 -18.27
CA ASN A 132 8.55 14.54 -17.44
C ASN A 132 9.94 13.93 -17.20
N LEU A 133 10.16 12.64 -17.52
CA LEU A 133 11.48 12.02 -17.41
C LEU A 133 12.38 12.34 -18.61
N PHE A 134 11.82 12.83 -19.70
CA PHE A 134 12.51 13.13 -20.96
C PHE A 134 12.51 14.63 -21.31
N SER A 135 12.05 15.51 -20.42
CA SER A 135 12.13 16.97 -20.49
C SER A 135 13.17 17.52 -19.50
#